data_30b6e23edb117ee18859e26652ab6206
#
_entry.id   30b6e23edb117ee18859e26652ab6206
#
_cell.length_a   1.000
_cell.length_b   1.000
_cell.length_c   1.000
_cell.angle_alpha   90.00
_cell.angle_beta   90.00
_cell.angle_gamma   90.00
#
_symmetry.space_group_name_H-M   'P 1'
#
loop_
_entity.id
_entity.type
_entity.pdbx_description
1 polymer ?
#
loop_
_entity_poly.entity_id
_entity_poly.type
_entity_poly.pdbx_seq_one_letter_code
_entity_poly.pdbx_strand_id
1 'polypeptide(L)'
;MLQQTQVDRVIPYYLKFMTSFPTLQALAKAEKEILLGHWSGLGYNNRVLRLQECAKLLTKQERTIPSSEEQLVTLPGIGPYTARAVVAFACNKEVPVIDTNIRRIFIHEFKLDEKISLKEMEDIAKICIPKGKSCIWHNALMDYGALILTAKKTKIKSLSQQSKFVGSDRYLRGQVIKLLIEKKEITLQEIKAKFKYPNTKEILYKMQQDNLIEINKNIIKIKK
;
A
#
# COMPACT_ATOMS: atom_id res chain seq x y z
N MET A 1 -1.17 4.09 -3.11
CA MET A 1 -2.39 4.25 -2.30
C MET A 1 -3.40 3.12 -2.49
N LEU A 2 -3.60 2.60 -3.68
CA LEU A 2 -4.61 1.55 -4.02
C LEU A 2 -4.36 0.17 -3.39
N GLN A 3 -3.18 -0.10 -2.85
CA GLN A 3 -2.94 -1.35 -2.13
C GLN A 3 -3.93 -1.51 -0.97
N GLN A 4 -4.88 -2.45 -1.11
CA GLN A 4 -5.92 -2.76 -0.12
C GLN A 4 -6.85 -1.58 0.26
N THR A 5 -7.00 -0.59 -0.62
CA THR A 5 -7.90 0.55 -0.43
C THR A 5 -8.74 0.75 -1.69
N GLN A 6 -10.03 0.99 -1.54
CA GLN A 6 -10.96 1.20 -2.65
C GLN A 6 -10.65 2.51 -3.40
N VAL A 7 -10.91 2.53 -4.71
CA VAL A 7 -10.61 3.65 -5.61
C VAL A 7 -11.26 4.95 -5.15
N ASP A 8 -12.57 4.95 -4.90
CA ASP A 8 -13.33 6.13 -4.48
C ASP A 8 -12.75 6.77 -3.21
N ARG A 9 -12.24 5.94 -2.30
CA ARG A 9 -11.58 6.42 -1.10
C ARG A 9 -10.21 7.02 -1.39
N VAL A 10 -9.48 6.50 -2.36
CA VAL A 10 -8.12 6.95 -2.70
C VAL A 10 -8.12 8.28 -3.45
N ILE A 11 -9.08 8.53 -4.33
CA ILE A 11 -9.12 9.72 -5.19
C ILE A 11 -8.87 11.02 -4.42
N PRO A 12 -9.64 11.38 -3.37
CA PRO A 12 -9.43 12.64 -2.65
C PRO A 12 -8.06 12.70 -1.95
N TYR A 13 -7.56 11.58 -1.44
CA TYR A 13 -6.22 11.51 -0.83
C TYR A 13 -5.12 11.70 -1.87
N TYR A 14 -5.27 11.10 -3.03
CA TYR A 14 -4.32 11.21 -4.13
C TYR A 14 -4.20 12.65 -4.62
N LEU A 15 -5.32 13.31 -4.89
CA LEU A 15 -5.34 14.70 -5.34
C LEU A 15 -4.66 15.62 -4.31
N LYS A 16 -5.03 15.51 -3.03
CA LYS A 16 -4.43 16.28 -1.95
C LYS A 16 -2.92 15.99 -1.82
N PHE A 17 -2.51 14.74 -1.95
CA PHE A 17 -1.11 14.32 -1.85
C PHE A 17 -0.28 14.90 -3.01
N MET A 18 -0.78 14.83 -4.25
CA MET A 18 -0.09 15.36 -5.42
C MET A 18 0.02 16.88 -5.41
N THR A 19 -0.99 17.58 -4.86
CA THR A 19 -0.93 19.03 -4.66
C THR A 19 0.15 19.42 -3.66
N SER A 20 0.30 18.66 -2.56
CA SER A 20 1.28 18.97 -1.50
C SER A 20 2.69 18.49 -1.83
N PHE A 21 2.83 17.41 -2.58
CA PHE A 21 4.10 16.78 -2.94
C PHE A 21 4.20 16.51 -4.45
N PRO A 22 4.24 17.56 -5.28
CA PRO A 22 4.18 17.42 -6.75
C PRO A 22 5.46 16.82 -7.37
N THR A 23 6.57 16.78 -6.63
CA THR A 23 7.85 16.26 -7.11
C THR A 23 8.48 15.29 -6.12
N LEU A 24 9.40 14.45 -6.59
CA LEU A 24 10.19 13.57 -5.70
C LEU A 24 10.97 14.39 -4.66
N GLN A 25 11.48 15.54 -5.02
CA GLN A 25 12.21 16.44 -4.11
C GLN A 25 11.30 16.98 -3.00
N ALA A 26 10.09 17.42 -3.35
CA ALA A 26 9.09 17.87 -2.37
C ALA A 26 8.73 16.74 -1.39
N LEU A 27 8.50 15.54 -1.91
CA LEU A 27 8.21 14.36 -1.08
C LEU A 27 9.40 13.97 -0.19
N ALA A 28 10.62 13.98 -0.74
CA ALA A 28 11.83 13.63 0.00
C ALA A 28 12.10 14.57 1.17
N LYS A 29 11.81 15.87 1.01
CA LYS A 29 12.02 16.92 2.02
C LYS A 29 10.85 17.08 3.00
N ALA A 30 9.72 16.40 2.77
CA ALA A 30 8.53 16.55 3.58
C ALA A 30 8.78 16.15 5.04
N GLU A 31 8.24 16.93 5.98
CA GLU A 31 8.23 16.55 7.39
C GLU A 31 7.35 15.31 7.59
N LYS A 32 7.83 14.36 8.40
CA LYS A 32 7.14 13.09 8.61
C LYS A 32 5.72 13.27 9.15
N GLU A 33 5.51 14.23 10.02
CA GLU A 33 4.21 14.53 10.59
C GLU A 33 3.22 15.00 9.52
N ILE A 34 3.64 15.90 8.62
CA ILE A 34 2.83 16.39 7.50
C ILE A 34 2.51 15.22 6.57
N LEU A 35 3.51 14.41 6.26
CA LEU A 35 3.36 13.24 5.40
C LEU A 35 2.35 12.23 5.96
N LEU A 36 2.45 11.91 7.26
CA LEU A 36 1.51 11.03 7.96
C LEU A 36 0.10 11.64 8.03
N GLY A 37 -0.01 12.96 8.13
CA GLY A 37 -1.28 13.70 8.07
C GLY A 37 -2.01 13.49 6.74
N HIS A 38 -1.29 13.61 5.63
CA HIS A 38 -1.84 13.35 4.29
C HIS A 38 -2.19 11.88 4.04
N TRP A 39 -1.62 10.95 4.80
CA TRP A 39 -1.86 9.52 4.69
C TRP A 39 -2.89 8.99 5.68
N SER A 40 -3.21 9.79 6.72
CA SER A 40 -4.12 9.39 7.79
C SER A 40 -5.50 9.04 7.25
N GLY A 41 -5.95 7.81 7.52
CA GLY A 41 -7.20 7.27 6.98
C GLY A 41 -7.03 6.22 5.88
N LEU A 42 -5.87 6.12 5.22
CA LEU A 42 -5.56 5.05 4.24
C LEU A 42 -5.04 3.77 4.91
N GLY A 43 -4.57 3.87 6.14
CA GLY A 43 -3.96 2.75 6.87
C GLY A 43 -2.55 2.37 6.37
N TYR A 44 -1.93 1.42 7.07
CA TYR A 44 -0.57 0.95 6.75
C TYR A 44 0.43 2.10 6.57
N ASN A 45 0.57 2.95 7.59
CA ASN A 45 1.34 4.19 7.56
C ASN A 45 2.80 4.02 7.12
N ASN A 46 3.39 2.82 7.32
CA ASN A 46 4.75 2.52 6.84
C ASN A 46 4.87 2.63 5.31
N ARG A 47 3.78 2.50 4.54
CA ARG A 47 3.84 2.65 3.09
C ARG A 47 4.28 4.05 2.66
N VAL A 48 3.75 5.09 3.31
CA VAL A 48 4.13 6.46 2.97
C VAL A 48 5.55 6.80 3.43
N LEU A 49 6.00 6.24 4.56
CA LEU A 49 7.38 6.42 5.00
C LEU A 49 8.37 5.75 4.03
N ARG A 50 8.09 4.53 3.60
CA ARG A 50 8.89 3.84 2.58
C ARG A 50 8.86 4.57 1.23
N LEU A 51 7.72 5.15 0.86
CA LEU A 51 7.62 5.99 -0.34
C LEU A 51 8.53 7.23 -0.22
N GLN A 52 8.58 7.87 0.95
CA GLN A 52 9.50 8.97 1.22
C GLN A 52 10.96 8.52 1.18
N GLU A 53 11.30 7.37 1.77
CA GLU A 53 12.65 6.80 1.70
C GLU A 53 13.07 6.52 0.25
N CYS A 54 12.16 5.98 -0.56
CA CYS A 54 12.38 5.80 -1.99
C CYS A 54 12.66 7.14 -2.68
N ALA A 55 11.86 8.17 -2.40
CA ALA A 55 12.06 9.51 -2.96
C ALA A 55 13.41 10.13 -2.53
N LYS A 56 13.79 9.98 -1.25
CA LYS A 56 15.10 10.42 -0.73
C LYS A 56 16.26 9.73 -1.45
N LEU A 57 16.16 8.42 -1.65
CA LEU A 57 17.20 7.64 -2.34
C LEU A 57 17.36 8.09 -3.79
N LEU A 58 16.25 8.18 -4.54
CA LEU A 58 16.27 8.62 -5.94
C LEU A 58 16.78 10.06 -6.09
N THR A 59 16.34 10.97 -5.23
CA THR A 59 16.79 12.35 -5.24
C THR A 59 18.28 12.48 -4.93
N LYS A 60 18.78 11.72 -3.92
CA LYS A 60 20.21 11.71 -3.56
C LYS A 60 21.11 11.21 -4.70
N GLN A 61 20.61 10.26 -5.48
CA GLN A 61 21.34 9.65 -6.59
C GLN A 61 21.09 10.39 -7.92
N GLU A 62 20.34 11.49 -7.93
CA GLU A 62 19.93 12.23 -9.13
C GLU A 62 19.29 11.32 -10.21
N ARG A 63 18.61 10.27 -9.77
CA ARG A 63 18.00 9.26 -10.65
C ARG A 63 16.53 9.52 -10.87
N THR A 64 16.08 9.20 -12.06
CA THR A 64 14.65 9.07 -12.38
C THR A 64 14.09 7.76 -11.82
N ILE A 65 12.76 7.65 -11.77
CA ILE A 65 12.10 6.39 -11.39
C ILE A 65 12.48 5.31 -12.42
N PRO A 66 13.05 4.17 -11.98
CA PRO A 66 13.41 3.10 -12.90
C PRO A 66 12.20 2.51 -13.63
N SER A 67 12.43 1.97 -14.81
CA SER A 67 11.39 1.35 -15.66
C SER A 67 11.56 -0.17 -15.82
N SER A 68 12.36 -0.82 -14.97
CA SER A 68 12.52 -2.28 -14.97
C SER A 68 12.21 -2.88 -13.60
N GLU A 69 11.69 -4.11 -13.57
CA GLU A 69 11.34 -4.82 -12.33
C GLU A 69 12.57 -4.97 -11.42
N GLU A 70 13.71 -5.38 -12.00
CA GLU A 70 14.96 -5.64 -11.28
C GLU A 70 15.48 -4.40 -10.55
N GLN A 71 15.35 -3.23 -11.16
CA GLN A 71 15.77 -1.97 -10.55
C GLN A 71 14.75 -1.49 -9.51
N LEU A 72 13.46 -1.64 -9.78
CA LEU A 72 12.39 -1.18 -8.90
C LEU A 72 12.39 -1.95 -7.58
N VAL A 73 12.63 -3.26 -7.58
CA VAL A 73 12.64 -4.07 -6.34
C VAL A 73 13.79 -3.72 -5.39
N THR A 74 14.83 -3.02 -5.87
CA THR A 74 15.91 -2.52 -4.99
C THR A 74 15.51 -1.29 -4.19
N LEU A 75 14.38 -0.66 -4.53
CA LEU A 75 13.91 0.56 -3.87
C LEU A 75 13.11 0.25 -2.58
N PRO A 76 13.22 1.09 -1.54
CA PRO A 76 12.50 0.91 -0.30
C PRO A 76 10.99 0.78 -0.50
N GLY A 77 10.40 -0.31 0.01
CA GLY A 77 8.96 -0.54 -0.02
C GLY A 77 8.37 -1.00 -1.34
N ILE A 78 9.20 -1.28 -2.33
CA ILE A 78 8.78 -1.85 -3.62
C ILE A 78 9.10 -3.34 -3.64
N GLY A 79 8.06 -4.17 -3.52
CA GLY A 79 8.14 -5.62 -3.72
C GLY A 79 7.87 -6.01 -5.17
N PRO A 80 8.03 -7.30 -5.53
CA PRO A 80 7.85 -7.78 -6.91
C PRO A 80 6.52 -7.39 -7.53
N TYR A 81 5.39 -7.56 -6.80
CA TYR A 81 4.08 -7.13 -7.28
C TYR A 81 4.03 -5.63 -7.62
N THR A 82 4.54 -4.78 -6.71
CA THR A 82 4.51 -3.33 -6.92
C THR A 82 5.42 -2.91 -8.07
N ALA A 83 6.59 -3.53 -8.21
CA ALA A 83 7.50 -3.30 -9.32
C ALA A 83 6.84 -3.62 -10.66
N ARG A 84 6.24 -4.80 -10.79
CA ARG A 84 5.49 -5.20 -11.99
C ARG A 84 4.32 -4.28 -12.29
N ALA A 85 3.58 -3.87 -11.26
CA ALA A 85 2.49 -2.91 -11.41
C ALA A 85 3.01 -1.57 -11.98
N VAL A 86 4.12 -1.02 -11.48
CA VAL A 86 4.72 0.20 -12.02
C VAL A 86 5.14 -0.01 -13.48
N VAL A 87 5.80 -1.12 -13.80
CA VAL A 87 6.26 -1.44 -15.16
C VAL A 87 5.09 -1.61 -16.13
N ALA A 88 4.01 -2.30 -15.72
CA ALA A 88 2.84 -2.52 -16.55
C ALA A 88 2.00 -1.24 -16.75
N PHE A 89 1.71 -0.51 -15.66
CA PHE A 89 0.80 0.64 -15.73
C PHE A 89 1.49 1.95 -16.15
N ALA A 90 2.68 2.23 -15.64
CA ALA A 90 3.38 3.48 -15.95
C ALA A 90 4.28 3.38 -17.19
N CYS A 91 4.86 2.20 -17.47
CA CYS A 91 5.77 2.01 -18.59
C CYS A 91 5.12 1.21 -19.75
N ASN A 92 3.91 0.73 -19.59
CA ASN A 92 3.15 -0.06 -20.57
C ASN A 92 3.90 -1.30 -21.12
N LYS A 93 4.78 -1.91 -20.30
CA LYS A 93 5.54 -3.11 -20.69
C LYS A 93 4.74 -4.37 -20.41
N GLU A 94 4.92 -5.39 -21.23
CA GLU A 94 4.20 -6.67 -21.15
C GLU A 94 4.71 -7.54 -19.99
N VAL A 95 4.44 -7.12 -18.77
CA VAL A 95 4.71 -7.90 -17.56
C VAL A 95 3.40 -8.25 -16.85
N PRO A 96 3.21 -9.51 -16.40
CA PRO A 96 1.98 -9.91 -15.75
C PRO A 96 1.88 -9.30 -14.34
N VAL A 97 0.73 -8.71 -14.03
CA VAL A 97 0.37 -8.20 -12.71
C VAL A 97 -0.81 -9.01 -12.19
N ILE A 98 -0.54 -9.98 -11.32
CA ILE A 98 -1.57 -10.88 -10.79
C ILE A 98 -1.97 -10.42 -9.39
N ASP A 99 -3.11 -9.73 -9.30
CA ASP A 99 -3.77 -9.44 -8.04
C ASP A 99 -4.87 -10.47 -7.75
N THR A 100 -5.58 -10.30 -6.64
CA THR A 100 -6.69 -11.19 -6.27
C THR A 100 -7.83 -11.19 -7.30
N ASN A 101 -8.09 -10.08 -7.98
CA ASN A 101 -9.15 -9.99 -8.98
C ASN A 101 -8.73 -10.69 -10.28
N ILE A 102 -7.53 -10.40 -10.76
CA ILE A 102 -6.99 -11.02 -11.98
C ILE A 102 -6.83 -12.54 -11.79
N ARG A 103 -6.31 -12.97 -10.62
CA ARG A 103 -6.26 -14.41 -10.28
C ARG A 103 -7.64 -15.06 -10.37
N ARG A 104 -8.66 -14.44 -9.81
CA ARG A 104 -10.04 -14.96 -9.83
C ARG A 104 -10.59 -15.05 -11.26
N ILE A 105 -10.32 -14.04 -12.09
CA ILE A 105 -10.72 -14.03 -13.52
C ILE A 105 -10.08 -15.20 -14.23
N PHE A 106 -8.78 -15.39 -14.09
CA PHE A 106 -8.05 -16.47 -14.77
C PHE A 106 -8.56 -17.85 -14.36
N ILE A 107 -8.76 -18.09 -13.07
CA ILE A 107 -9.32 -19.35 -12.58
C ILE A 107 -10.70 -19.58 -13.19
N HIS A 108 -11.56 -18.56 -13.20
CA HIS A 108 -12.94 -18.70 -13.68
C HIS A 108 -13.01 -18.89 -15.21
N GLU A 109 -12.36 -18.03 -15.98
CA GLU A 109 -12.47 -18.00 -17.44
C GLU A 109 -11.72 -19.14 -18.09
N PHE A 110 -10.53 -19.48 -17.61
CA PHE A 110 -9.73 -20.57 -18.15
C PHE A 110 -9.99 -21.92 -17.46
N LYS A 111 -10.93 -21.98 -16.51
CA LYS A 111 -11.24 -23.21 -15.73
C LYS A 111 -10.03 -23.82 -15.05
N LEU A 112 -9.14 -22.97 -14.53
CA LEU A 112 -7.92 -23.40 -13.87
C LEU A 112 -8.21 -23.92 -12.45
N ASP A 113 -7.35 -24.79 -11.94
CA ASP A 113 -7.41 -25.21 -10.54
C ASP A 113 -7.15 -24.02 -9.61
N GLU A 114 -7.93 -23.90 -8.52
CA GLU A 114 -7.70 -22.86 -7.50
C GLU A 114 -6.33 -22.98 -6.81
N LYS A 115 -5.68 -24.14 -6.90
CA LYS A 115 -4.36 -24.41 -6.35
C LYS A 115 -3.21 -24.07 -7.33
N ILE A 116 -3.53 -23.60 -8.53
CA ILE A 116 -2.50 -23.18 -9.51
C ILE A 116 -1.49 -22.24 -8.88
N SER A 117 -0.22 -22.48 -9.13
CA SER A 117 0.86 -21.64 -8.60
C SER A 117 0.84 -20.25 -9.23
N LEU A 118 1.39 -19.27 -8.51
CA LEU A 118 1.51 -17.90 -9.04
C LEU A 118 2.36 -17.89 -10.32
N LYS A 119 3.41 -18.68 -10.37
CA LYS A 119 4.31 -18.76 -11.54
C LYS A 119 3.58 -19.27 -12.79
N GLU A 120 2.86 -20.39 -12.68
CA GLU A 120 2.07 -20.91 -13.81
C GLU A 120 1.04 -19.90 -14.29
N MET A 121 0.38 -19.20 -13.36
CA MET A 121 -0.57 -18.16 -13.70
C MET A 121 0.09 -16.95 -14.39
N GLU A 122 1.28 -16.55 -13.94
CA GLU A 122 2.07 -15.50 -14.59
C GLU A 122 2.49 -15.91 -16.01
N ASP A 123 2.86 -17.17 -16.23
CA ASP A 123 3.22 -17.68 -17.56
C ASP A 123 2.01 -17.63 -18.52
N ILE A 124 0.81 -18.04 -18.06
CA ILE A 124 -0.43 -17.90 -18.82
C ILE A 124 -0.74 -16.42 -19.10
N ALA A 125 -0.70 -15.59 -18.07
CA ALA A 125 -1.02 -14.16 -18.21
C ALA A 125 -0.08 -13.45 -19.19
N LYS A 126 1.20 -13.80 -19.21
CA LYS A 126 2.19 -13.23 -20.13
C LYS A 126 1.83 -13.46 -21.59
N ILE A 127 1.27 -14.64 -21.92
CA ILE A 127 0.80 -14.96 -23.28
C ILE A 127 -0.45 -14.16 -23.64
N CYS A 128 -1.30 -13.85 -22.65
CA CYS A 128 -2.57 -13.15 -22.85
C CYS A 128 -2.42 -11.63 -22.99
N ILE A 129 -1.28 -11.03 -22.59
CA ILE A 129 -1.10 -9.57 -22.67
C ILE A 129 -0.93 -9.14 -24.12
N PRO A 130 -1.82 -8.29 -24.67
CA PRO A 130 -1.69 -7.81 -26.04
C PRO A 130 -0.47 -6.88 -26.16
N LYS A 131 0.30 -7.05 -27.22
CA LYS A 131 1.49 -6.24 -27.50
C LYS A 131 1.18 -4.74 -27.49
N GLY A 132 1.94 -3.97 -26.71
CA GLY A 132 1.81 -2.52 -26.59
C GLY A 132 0.56 -2.04 -25.84
N LYS A 133 -0.23 -2.95 -25.22
CA LYS A 133 -1.51 -2.62 -24.55
C LYS A 133 -1.58 -3.08 -23.10
N SER A 134 -0.43 -3.30 -22.46
CA SER A 134 -0.37 -3.85 -21.10
C SER A 134 -1.18 -3.03 -20.09
N CYS A 135 -1.01 -1.71 -20.09
CA CYS A 135 -1.72 -0.81 -19.17
C CYS A 135 -3.24 -0.93 -19.32
N ILE A 136 -3.77 -0.80 -20.54
CA ILE A 136 -5.22 -0.85 -20.78
C ILE A 136 -5.80 -2.24 -20.51
N TRP A 137 -5.05 -3.29 -20.85
CA TRP A 137 -5.45 -4.67 -20.62
C TRP A 137 -5.59 -4.99 -19.13
N HIS A 138 -4.60 -4.62 -18.31
CA HIS A 138 -4.68 -4.83 -16.87
C HIS A 138 -5.79 -4.00 -16.21
N ASN A 139 -5.98 -2.74 -16.62
CA ASN A 139 -7.09 -1.93 -16.12
C ASN A 139 -8.45 -2.57 -16.47
N ALA A 140 -8.63 -3.02 -17.71
CA ALA A 140 -9.86 -3.70 -18.12
C ALA A 140 -10.13 -4.98 -17.32
N LEU A 141 -9.10 -5.78 -17.01
CA LEU A 141 -9.25 -6.95 -16.13
C LEU A 141 -9.59 -6.55 -14.68
N MET A 142 -9.00 -5.49 -14.14
CA MET A 142 -9.33 -5.02 -12.81
C MET A 142 -10.79 -4.56 -12.73
N ASP A 143 -11.27 -3.82 -13.72
CA ASP A 143 -12.67 -3.38 -13.82
C ASP A 143 -13.61 -4.57 -14.00
N TYR A 144 -13.28 -5.51 -14.87
CA TYR A 144 -14.05 -6.73 -15.07
C TYR A 144 -14.19 -7.55 -13.78
N GLY A 145 -13.07 -7.72 -13.04
CA GLY A 145 -13.07 -8.43 -11.76
C GLY A 145 -13.81 -7.70 -10.63
N ALA A 146 -13.83 -6.38 -10.65
CA ALA A 146 -14.51 -5.56 -9.64
C ALA A 146 -16.02 -5.45 -9.90
N LEU A 147 -16.44 -5.29 -11.16
CA LEU A 147 -17.80 -4.95 -11.54
C LEU A 147 -18.62 -6.17 -12.00
N ILE A 148 -18.00 -7.09 -12.73
CA ILE A 148 -18.71 -8.19 -13.42
C ILE A 148 -18.43 -9.54 -12.76
N LEU A 149 -17.16 -9.90 -12.60
CA LEU A 149 -16.75 -11.21 -12.07
C LEU A 149 -16.31 -11.10 -10.60
N THR A 150 -17.25 -10.70 -9.74
CA THR A 150 -16.98 -10.47 -8.31
C THR A 150 -16.71 -11.78 -7.54
N ALA A 151 -16.06 -11.69 -6.39
CA ALA A 151 -15.83 -12.83 -5.49
C ALA A 151 -17.15 -13.49 -5.05
N LYS A 152 -18.21 -12.71 -4.88
CA LYS A 152 -19.55 -13.23 -4.53
C LYS A 152 -20.13 -14.10 -5.64
N LYS A 153 -19.94 -13.71 -6.91
CA LYS A 153 -20.46 -14.42 -8.08
C LYS A 153 -19.70 -15.72 -8.34
N THR A 154 -18.37 -15.68 -8.25
CA THR A 154 -17.52 -16.84 -8.59
C THR A 154 -17.35 -17.83 -7.44
N LYS A 155 -17.51 -17.37 -6.20
CA LYS A 155 -17.20 -18.11 -4.94
C LYS A 155 -15.72 -18.49 -4.80
N ILE A 156 -14.85 -18.08 -5.71
CA ILE A 156 -13.41 -18.31 -5.64
C ILE A 156 -12.82 -17.45 -4.51
N LYS A 157 -12.16 -18.11 -3.56
CA LYS A 157 -11.64 -17.46 -2.35
C LYS A 157 -10.35 -16.69 -2.64
N SER A 158 -10.20 -15.55 -1.95
CA SER A 158 -8.92 -14.85 -1.89
C SER A 158 -7.89 -15.69 -1.12
N LEU A 159 -6.63 -15.66 -1.56
CA LEU A 159 -5.52 -16.32 -0.85
C LEU A 159 -5.23 -15.68 0.52
N SER A 160 -5.61 -14.42 0.71
CA SER A 160 -5.44 -13.71 1.97
C SER A 160 -6.78 -13.13 2.45
N GLN A 161 -7.06 -13.30 3.73
CA GLN A 161 -8.20 -12.66 4.38
C GLN A 161 -7.70 -11.62 5.38
N GLN A 162 -8.24 -10.42 5.31
CA GLN A 162 -7.96 -9.41 6.31
C GLN A 162 -8.88 -9.60 7.53
N SER A 163 -8.29 -9.47 8.72
CA SER A 163 -9.06 -9.35 9.96
C SER A 163 -9.97 -8.11 9.91
N LYS A 164 -11.06 -8.12 10.69
CA LYS A 164 -11.92 -6.93 10.85
C LYS A 164 -11.07 -5.73 11.26
N PHE A 165 -11.37 -4.55 10.70
CA PHE A 165 -10.58 -3.33 10.96
C PHE A 165 -10.75 -2.83 12.40
N VAL A 166 -12.00 -2.67 12.85
CA VAL A 166 -12.32 -2.25 14.22
C VAL A 166 -11.90 -3.37 15.17
N GLY A 167 -11.12 -3.02 16.19
CA GLY A 167 -10.56 -3.98 17.13
C GLY A 167 -9.25 -4.63 16.68
N SER A 168 -8.68 -4.26 15.53
CA SER A 168 -7.37 -4.74 15.10
C SER A 168 -6.24 -3.78 15.51
N ASP A 169 -5.00 -4.30 15.56
CA ASP A 169 -3.80 -3.48 15.81
C ASP A 169 -3.70 -2.31 14.82
N ARG A 170 -4.13 -2.51 13.57
CA ARG A 170 -4.17 -1.47 12.53
C ARG A 170 -5.08 -0.31 12.90
N TYR A 171 -6.21 -0.59 13.56
CA TYR A 171 -7.12 0.43 14.05
C TYR A 171 -6.44 1.30 15.10
N LEU A 172 -5.86 0.68 16.16
CA LEU A 172 -5.19 1.43 17.22
C LEU A 172 -4.01 2.24 16.68
N ARG A 173 -3.17 1.65 15.82
CA ARG A 173 -2.05 2.36 15.16
C ARG A 173 -2.52 3.60 14.42
N GLY A 174 -3.61 3.51 13.68
CA GLY A 174 -4.21 4.65 12.98
C GLY A 174 -4.72 5.73 13.93
N GLN A 175 -5.39 5.34 15.02
CA GLN A 175 -5.90 6.28 16.04
C GLN A 175 -4.77 7.00 16.78
N VAL A 176 -3.70 6.29 17.14
CA VAL A 176 -2.53 6.89 17.80
C VAL A 176 -1.87 7.94 16.90
N ILE A 177 -1.64 7.63 15.62
CA ILE A 177 -1.08 8.61 14.68
C ILE A 177 -2.00 9.83 14.54
N LYS A 178 -3.31 9.63 14.43
CA LYS A 178 -4.27 10.73 14.35
C LYS A 178 -4.18 11.65 15.58
N LEU A 179 -4.14 11.08 16.79
CA LEU A 179 -3.98 11.86 18.02
C LEU A 179 -2.66 12.61 18.07
N LEU A 180 -1.56 11.99 17.61
CA LEU A 180 -0.25 12.64 17.60
C LEU A 180 -0.16 13.80 16.61
N ILE A 181 -0.86 13.71 15.48
CA ILE A 181 -0.98 14.83 14.53
C ILE A 181 -1.76 16.00 15.17
N GLU A 182 -2.83 15.70 15.93
CA GLU A 182 -3.67 16.71 16.58
C GLU A 182 -2.97 17.35 17.80
N LYS A 183 -2.38 16.54 18.69
CA LYS A 183 -1.87 16.96 19.99
C LYS A 183 -0.35 17.16 20.07
N LYS A 184 0.40 16.71 19.06
CA LYS A 184 1.87 16.65 18.97
C LYS A 184 2.50 15.64 19.90
N GLU A 185 2.01 15.49 21.12
CA GLU A 185 2.44 14.51 22.10
C GLU A 185 1.25 13.95 22.88
N ILE A 186 1.36 12.71 23.33
CA ILE A 186 0.38 12.02 24.15
C ILE A 186 1.08 11.09 25.14
N THR A 187 0.38 10.72 26.20
CA THR A 187 0.89 9.75 27.18
C THR A 187 0.31 8.36 26.98
N LEU A 188 1.01 7.34 27.47
CA LEU A 188 0.51 5.97 27.49
C LEU A 188 -0.84 5.87 28.25
N GLN A 189 -1.00 6.66 29.32
CA GLN A 189 -2.21 6.69 30.13
C GLN A 189 -3.41 7.22 29.32
N GLU A 190 -3.23 8.32 28.57
CA GLU A 190 -4.27 8.88 27.69
C GLU A 190 -4.70 7.86 26.62
N ILE A 191 -3.75 7.15 25.99
CA ILE A 191 -4.08 6.13 24.99
C ILE A 191 -4.90 5.00 25.63
N LYS A 192 -4.49 4.48 26.78
CA LYS A 192 -5.19 3.40 27.47
C LYS A 192 -6.58 3.81 27.93
N ALA A 193 -6.72 5.04 28.48
CA ALA A 193 -8.01 5.56 28.90
C ALA A 193 -8.99 5.71 27.72
N LYS A 194 -8.48 6.21 26.59
CA LYS A 194 -9.32 6.48 25.40
C LYS A 194 -9.73 5.22 24.65
N PHE A 195 -8.84 4.26 24.47
CA PHE A 195 -9.08 3.12 23.56
C PHE A 195 -9.36 1.78 24.27
N LYS A 196 -9.00 1.64 25.55
CA LYS A 196 -9.18 0.40 26.34
C LYS A 196 -8.71 -0.87 25.60
N TYR A 197 -7.55 -0.79 24.93
CA TYR A 197 -7.05 -1.85 24.06
C TYR A 197 -6.10 -2.77 24.82
N PRO A 198 -6.26 -4.12 24.79
CA PRO A 198 -5.50 -5.02 25.64
C PRO A 198 -3.99 -4.95 25.40
N ASN A 199 -3.53 -4.95 24.15
CA ASN A 199 -2.13 -5.03 23.79
C ASN A 199 -1.49 -3.66 23.45
N THR A 200 -2.00 -2.56 24.06
CA THR A 200 -1.57 -1.19 23.74
C THR A 200 -0.03 -1.02 23.80
N LYS A 201 0.63 -1.53 24.85
CA LYS A 201 2.08 -1.40 24.99
C LYS A 201 2.85 -2.09 23.85
N GLU A 202 2.46 -3.30 23.50
CA GLU A 202 3.08 -4.09 22.43
C GLU A 202 2.92 -3.40 21.06
N ILE A 203 1.73 -2.86 20.79
CA ILE A 203 1.45 -2.13 19.56
C ILE A 203 2.29 -0.86 19.46
N LEU A 204 2.41 -0.10 20.54
CA LEU A 204 3.26 1.10 20.60
C LEU A 204 4.73 0.75 20.42
N TYR A 205 5.20 -0.35 21.01
CA TYR A 205 6.56 -0.83 20.80
C TYR A 205 6.81 -1.18 19.32
N LYS A 206 5.89 -1.91 18.67
CA LYS A 206 5.97 -2.18 17.23
C LYS A 206 5.96 -0.89 16.40
N MET A 207 5.17 0.12 16.79
CA MET A 207 5.17 1.42 16.11
C MET A 207 6.52 2.15 16.26
N GLN A 208 7.18 2.00 17.39
CA GLN A 208 8.53 2.56 17.62
C GLN A 208 9.57 1.83 16.76
N GLN A 209 9.52 0.50 16.68
CA GLN A 209 10.39 -0.31 15.81
C GLN A 209 10.20 0.07 14.33
N ASP A 210 8.97 0.35 13.94
CA ASP A 210 8.62 0.83 12.59
C ASP A 210 9.03 2.30 12.32
N ASN A 211 9.73 2.95 13.23
CA ASN A 211 10.14 4.36 13.13
C ASN A 211 8.97 5.36 12.97
N LEU A 212 7.76 4.99 13.39
CA LEU A 212 6.60 5.87 13.35
C LEU A 212 6.57 6.84 14.52
N ILE A 213 6.92 6.36 15.72
CA ILE A 213 6.87 7.11 16.95
C ILE A 213 8.18 6.96 17.75
N GLU A 214 8.41 7.86 18.65
CA GLU A 214 9.39 7.74 19.75
C GLU A 214 8.67 7.77 21.08
N ILE A 215 9.19 7.00 22.04
CA ILE A 215 8.65 6.90 23.39
C ILE A 215 9.76 7.29 24.36
N ASN A 216 9.60 8.42 25.05
CA ASN A 216 10.51 8.94 26.03
C ASN A 216 9.81 8.99 27.39
N LYS A 217 10.20 8.11 28.33
CA LYS A 217 9.50 7.91 29.61
C LYS A 217 8.02 7.55 29.36
N ASN A 218 7.09 8.49 29.60
CA ASN A 218 5.65 8.32 29.36
C ASN A 218 5.12 9.14 28.18
N ILE A 219 5.97 9.93 27.53
CA ILE A 219 5.57 10.82 26.43
C ILE A 219 5.85 10.12 25.10
N ILE A 220 4.86 10.12 24.24
CA ILE A 220 4.88 9.53 22.92
C ILE A 220 4.73 10.66 21.89
N LYS A 221 5.61 10.69 20.89
CA LYS A 221 5.63 11.67 19.79
C LYS A 221 5.82 10.97 18.44
N ILE A 222 5.49 11.64 17.36
CA ILE A 222 5.93 11.20 16.03
C ILE A 222 7.46 11.32 15.99
N LYS A 223 8.13 10.23 15.59
CA LYS A 223 9.60 10.24 15.45
C LYS A 223 9.99 11.19 14.31
N LYS A 224 10.87 12.14 14.61
CA LYS A 224 11.44 13.04 13.61
C LYS A 224 12.32 12.34 12.59
#